data_97e24e70b87c8effa81f3c223f79ffd1
#
_entry.id   97e24e70b87c8effa81f3c223f79ffd1
#
_cell.length_a   1.000
_cell.length_b   1.000
_cell.length_c   1.000
_cell.angle_alpha   90.00
_cell.angle_beta   90.00
_cell.angle_gamma   90.00
#
_symmetry.space_group_name_H-M   'P 1'
#
loop_
_entity.id
_entity.type
_entity.pdbx_description
1 polymer ?
#
loop_
_entity_poly.entity_id
_entity_poly.type
_entity_poly.pdbx_seq_one_letter_code
_entity_poly.pdbx_strand_id
1 'polypeptide(L)'
;MKKLRIVVSLPNDNAYQHEQGVIAKTTGERLGLDMQVIRADDDSITQSQQLLKIIQSSAEARPNALIVEPVTATGLRRVAEAAVAAGIAWVISNSDVDYVQQLRKSPRVPVFTVTQGQHEIGRLQGKQIAALLPQGGAVLCVEGPTMSFVAVQRHEGMDIAKPRNVQTTTLRSKWSEESAFQSTGAWLKLATSRAEKFSLVAGQTHELAVGARKALLSTESPEQQKKWLETPFLGIGIASQVKPLVNGRILTAAVVTSVTMDIAIRTLVKAFETQAQPPERTVVEASSFPDLDKLATKR
;
A
#
# COMPACT_ATOMS: atom_id res chain seq x y z
N MET A 1 -8.57 12.73 33.00
CA MET A 1 -8.08 11.44 32.50
C MET A 1 -6.74 11.67 31.80
N LYS A 2 -5.75 10.78 32.01
CA LYS A 2 -4.46 10.85 31.28
C LYS A 2 -4.73 10.58 29.80
N LYS A 3 -4.23 11.44 28.89
CA LYS A 3 -4.39 11.23 27.44
C LYS A 3 -3.80 9.89 27.03
N LEU A 4 -4.49 9.10 26.18
CA LEU A 4 -3.90 7.91 25.60
C LEU A 4 -2.76 8.32 24.68
N ARG A 5 -1.60 7.73 24.91
CA ARG A 5 -0.40 7.93 24.09
C ARG A 5 -0.27 6.80 23.09
N ILE A 6 -0.20 7.12 21.81
CA ILE A 6 -0.14 6.16 20.71
C ILE A 6 1.06 6.51 19.82
N VAL A 7 1.88 5.52 19.52
CA VAL A 7 2.96 5.66 18.53
C VAL A 7 2.56 4.91 17.27
N VAL A 8 2.68 5.60 16.13
CA VAL A 8 2.47 5.05 14.79
C VAL A 8 3.83 4.85 14.15
N SER A 9 4.14 3.62 13.74
CA SER A 9 5.36 3.26 13.03
C SER A 9 5.04 2.95 11.58
N LEU A 10 5.56 3.76 10.66
CA LEU A 10 5.38 3.65 9.22
C LEU A 10 6.68 3.19 8.54
N PRO A 11 6.60 2.44 7.41
CA PRO A 11 7.78 1.93 6.73
C PRO A 11 8.63 3.03 6.10
N ASN A 12 8.01 4.07 5.52
CA ASN A 12 8.69 5.17 4.82
C ASN A 12 7.85 6.45 4.83
N ASP A 13 8.17 7.43 3.97
CA ASP A 13 7.43 8.70 3.82
C ASP A 13 6.95 8.93 2.37
N ASN A 14 6.60 7.86 1.64
CA ASN A 14 5.95 8.02 0.34
C ASN A 14 4.57 8.68 0.48
N ALA A 15 3.93 9.06 -0.62
CA ALA A 15 2.68 9.82 -0.59
C ALA A 15 1.57 9.13 0.22
N TYR A 16 1.46 7.79 0.14
CA TYR A 16 0.48 7.03 0.94
C TYR A 16 0.81 7.06 2.44
N GLN A 17 2.07 6.83 2.80
CA GLN A 17 2.52 6.82 4.20
C GLN A 17 2.49 8.23 4.82
N HIS A 18 2.78 9.25 4.02
CA HIS A 18 2.61 10.64 4.43
C HIS A 18 1.15 10.92 4.83
N GLU A 19 0.19 10.53 3.98
CA GLU A 19 -1.25 10.69 4.27
C GLU A 19 -1.66 9.91 5.53
N GLN A 20 -1.18 8.67 5.71
CA GLN A 20 -1.39 7.91 6.95
C GLN A 20 -0.91 8.68 8.18
N GLY A 21 0.27 9.30 8.10
CA GLY A 21 0.82 10.11 9.18
C GLY A 21 0.01 11.38 9.48
N VAL A 22 -0.48 12.06 8.44
CA VAL A 22 -1.37 13.23 8.57
C VAL A 22 -2.67 12.83 9.24
N ILE A 23 -3.30 11.74 8.79
CA ILE A 23 -4.55 11.23 9.38
C ILE A 23 -4.35 10.78 10.82
N ALA A 24 -3.21 10.17 11.15
CA ALA A 24 -2.89 9.82 12.53
C ALA A 24 -2.94 11.05 13.44
N LYS A 25 -2.27 12.12 13.04
CA LYS A 25 -2.22 13.38 13.83
C LYS A 25 -3.59 14.04 13.93
N THR A 26 -4.28 14.25 12.80
CA THR A 26 -5.58 14.94 12.79
C THR A 26 -6.67 14.14 13.50
N THR A 27 -6.69 12.82 13.39
CA THR A 27 -7.61 11.98 14.16
C THR A 27 -7.26 11.99 15.63
N GLY A 28 -5.98 11.97 15.99
CA GLY A 28 -5.51 12.08 17.36
C GLY A 28 -5.92 13.39 18.03
N GLU A 29 -5.72 14.53 17.36
CA GLU A 29 -6.15 15.86 17.83
C GLU A 29 -7.66 15.90 18.11
N ARG A 30 -8.47 15.40 17.13
CA ARG A 30 -9.93 15.37 17.26
C ARG A 30 -10.43 14.48 18.41
N LEU A 31 -9.71 13.40 18.73
CA LEU A 31 -10.04 12.48 19.81
C LEU A 31 -9.32 12.79 21.13
N GLY A 32 -8.51 13.85 21.18
CA GLY A 32 -7.77 14.23 22.38
C GLY A 32 -6.63 13.27 22.76
N LEU A 33 -6.03 12.58 21.79
CA LEU A 33 -4.95 11.61 21.97
C LEU A 33 -3.57 12.29 21.87
N ASP A 34 -2.54 11.66 22.46
CA ASP A 34 -1.13 12.05 22.27
C ASP A 34 -0.53 11.13 21.19
N MET A 35 -0.31 11.65 19.99
CA MET A 35 0.12 10.90 18.81
C MET A 35 1.55 11.22 18.42
N GLN A 36 2.37 10.17 18.29
CA GLN A 36 3.71 10.27 17.72
C GLN A 36 3.78 9.41 16.46
N VAL A 37 4.38 9.93 15.38
CA VAL A 37 4.61 9.20 14.12
C VAL A 37 6.12 9.05 13.91
N ILE A 38 6.59 7.83 13.72
CA ILE A 38 7.98 7.49 13.41
C ILE A 38 8.05 6.75 12.07
N ARG A 39 9.20 6.80 11.40
CA ARG A 39 9.44 6.19 10.10
C ARG A 39 10.72 5.37 10.13
N ALA A 40 10.74 4.30 9.35
CA ALA A 40 11.84 3.33 9.33
C ALA A 40 12.68 3.37 8.05
N ASP A 41 12.39 4.29 7.13
CA ASP A 41 13.12 4.49 5.86
C ASP A 41 13.29 3.19 5.05
N ASP A 42 12.22 2.35 5.02
CA ASP A 42 12.19 1.01 4.39
C ASP A 42 13.19 0.00 4.99
N ASP A 43 13.74 0.29 6.18
CA ASP A 43 14.67 -0.61 6.88
C ASP A 43 13.97 -1.33 8.05
N SER A 44 13.83 -2.65 7.93
CA SER A 44 13.19 -3.49 8.95
C SER A 44 14.01 -3.59 10.25
N ILE A 45 15.33 -3.43 10.19
CA ILE A 45 16.19 -3.44 11.37
C ILE A 45 15.98 -2.15 12.13
N THR A 46 16.00 -1.00 11.44
CA THR A 46 15.70 0.31 12.02
C THR A 46 14.33 0.31 12.67
N GLN A 47 13.29 -0.22 11.99
CA GLN A 47 11.95 -0.32 12.57
C GLN A 47 11.92 -1.12 13.87
N SER A 48 12.55 -2.30 13.86
CA SER A 48 12.63 -3.17 15.03
C SER A 48 13.33 -2.47 16.21
N GLN A 49 14.47 -1.82 15.97
CA GLN A 49 15.23 -1.09 16.98
C GLN A 49 14.45 0.09 17.57
N GLN A 50 13.79 0.90 16.74
CA GLN A 50 12.94 2.01 17.17
C GLN A 50 11.82 1.53 18.11
N LEU A 51 11.11 0.47 17.71
CA LEU A 51 10.01 -0.10 18.49
C LEU A 51 10.51 -0.72 19.81
N LEU A 52 11.60 -1.47 19.79
CA LEU A 52 12.20 -2.03 21.03
C LEU A 52 12.62 -0.94 22.01
N LYS A 53 13.25 0.14 21.52
CA LYS A 53 13.61 1.30 22.36
C LYS A 53 12.40 1.90 23.07
N ILE A 54 11.26 2.02 22.37
CA ILE A 54 10.00 2.51 22.93
C ILE A 54 9.45 1.53 23.98
N ILE A 55 9.44 0.24 23.70
CA ILE A 55 8.94 -0.81 24.60
C ILE A 55 9.78 -0.89 25.88
N GLN A 56 11.09 -0.70 25.77
CA GLN A 56 12.04 -0.77 26.88
C GLN A 56 12.14 0.53 27.69
N SER A 57 11.44 1.60 27.30
CA SER A 57 11.42 2.84 28.06
C SER A 57 10.78 2.65 29.46
N SER A 58 10.89 3.67 30.36
CA SER A 58 10.24 3.59 31.67
C SER A 58 8.73 3.46 31.56
N ALA A 59 8.07 2.88 32.56
CA ALA A 59 6.63 2.64 32.56
C ALA A 59 5.82 3.94 32.28
N GLU A 60 6.31 5.08 32.77
CA GLU A 60 5.68 6.40 32.59
C GLU A 60 5.85 6.93 31.16
N ALA A 61 6.93 6.54 30.49
CA ALA A 61 7.26 6.96 29.12
C ALA A 61 6.64 6.08 28.04
N ARG A 62 6.22 4.85 28.39
CA ARG A 62 5.62 3.90 27.44
C ARG A 62 4.31 4.41 26.88
N PRO A 63 4.05 4.20 25.57
CA PRO A 63 2.74 4.43 25.00
C PRO A 63 1.72 3.40 25.48
N ASN A 64 0.44 3.72 25.35
CA ASN A 64 -0.64 2.76 25.56
C ASN A 64 -0.77 1.77 24.40
N ALA A 65 -0.37 2.21 23.19
CA ALA A 65 -0.48 1.40 21.98
C ALA A 65 0.60 1.74 20.93
N LEU A 66 0.90 0.73 20.12
CA LEU A 66 1.69 0.84 18.90
C LEU A 66 0.78 0.46 17.71
N ILE A 67 0.67 1.35 16.73
CA ILE A 67 0.05 1.05 15.43
C ILE A 67 1.19 0.94 14.43
N VAL A 68 1.35 -0.24 13.83
CA VAL A 68 2.55 -0.57 13.05
C VAL A 68 2.16 -1.02 11.64
N GLU A 69 2.71 -0.36 10.64
CA GLU A 69 2.78 -0.92 9.29
C GLU A 69 4.19 -1.53 9.12
N PRO A 70 4.31 -2.87 9.06
CA PRO A 70 5.61 -3.53 9.01
C PRO A 70 6.32 -3.29 7.67
N VAL A 71 7.63 -3.04 7.70
CA VAL A 71 8.48 -3.04 6.49
C VAL A 71 8.49 -4.44 5.86
N THR A 72 8.52 -5.50 6.69
CA THR A 72 8.46 -6.89 6.25
C THR A 72 7.46 -7.70 7.07
N ALA A 73 6.81 -8.70 6.45
CA ALA A 73 5.75 -9.48 7.09
C ALA A 73 6.18 -10.25 8.36
N THR A 74 7.44 -10.68 8.44
CA THR A 74 7.92 -11.61 9.48
C THR A 74 8.80 -10.97 10.55
N GLY A 75 9.30 -9.76 10.32
CA GLY A 75 10.40 -9.16 11.12
C GLY A 75 10.03 -8.75 12.55
N LEU A 76 8.75 -8.56 12.87
CA LEU A 76 8.34 -7.91 14.12
C LEU A 76 7.65 -8.84 15.14
N ARG A 77 7.59 -10.16 14.92
CA ARG A 77 6.92 -11.09 15.85
C ARG A 77 7.42 -10.93 17.29
N ARG A 78 8.74 -11.01 17.52
CA ARG A 78 9.32 -10.88 18.87
C ARG A 78 9.11 -9.49 19.48
N VAL A 79 9.11 -8.45 18.65
CA VAL A 79 8.83 -7.08 19.07
C VAL A 79 7.39 -6.95 19.55
N ALA A 80 6.45 -7.54 18.80
CA ALA A 80 5.03 -7.56 19.15
C ALA A 80 4.76 -8.33 20.44
N GLU A 81 5.41 -9.48 20.63
CA GLU A 81 5.35 -10.26 21.88
C GLU A 81 5.86 -9.43 23.08
N ALA A 82 6.97 -8.73 22.90
CA ALA A 82 7.52 -7.85 23.95
C ALA A 82 6.59 -6.67 24.26
N ALA A 83 5.96 -6.06 23.26
CA ALA A 83 5.01 -4.97 23.45
C ALA A 83 3.79 -5.43 24.26
N VAL A 84 3.17 -6.55 23.87
CA VAL A 84 1.99 -7.11 24.55
C VAL A 84 2.34 -7.52 25.98
N ALA A 85 3.51 -8.15 26.21
CA ALA A 85 3.99 -8.48 27.54
C ALA A 85 4.22 -7.24 28.41
N ALA A 86 4.64 -6.13 27.84
CA ALA A 86 4.80 -4.84 28.51
C ALA A 86 3.48 -4.07 28.74
N GLY A 87 2.33 -4.64 28.34
CA GLY A 87 1.02 -4.00 28.48
C GLY A 87 0.73 -2.94 27.42
N ILE A 88 1.39 -2.98 26.26
CA ILE A 88 1.20 -2.06 25.15
C ILE A 88 0.34 -2.73 24.09
N ALA A 89 -0.78 -2.10 23.70
CA ALA A 89 -1.63 -2.60 22.63
C ALA A 89 -0.87 -2.66 21.29
N TRP A 90 -1.14 -3.70 20.50
CA TRP A 90 -0.46 -3.93 19.23
C TRP A 90 -1.45 -3.98 18.07
N VAL A 91 -1.34 -3.02 17.17
CA VAL A 91 -2.21 -2.91 16.00
C VAL A 91 -1.39 -2.97 14.73
N ILE A 92 -1.74 -3.88 13.82
CA ILE A 92 -1.17 -3.94 12.49
C ILE A 92 -2.03 -3.11 11.54
N SER A 93 -1.40 -2.23 10.77
CA SER A 93 -2.03 -1.42 9.74
C SER A 93 -1.54 -1.82 8.36
N ASN A 94 -2.44 -1.87 7.38
CA ASN A 94 -2.18 -2.06 5.95
C ASN A 94 -1.37 -3.32 5.56
N SER A 95 -1.22 -4.27 6.46
CA SER A 95 -0.51 -5.53 6.24
C SER A 95 -1.24 -6.68 6.89
N ASP A 96 -0.97 -7.89 6.44
CA ASP A 96 -1.36 -9.12 7.12
C ASP A 96 -0.11 -9.82 7.63
N VAL A 97 -0.14 -10.24 8.89
CA VAL A 97 0.94 -10.97 9.56
C VAL A 97 0.39 -12.18 10.29
N ASP A 98 1.17 -13.24 10.38
CA ASP A 98 0.73 -14.55 10.88
C ASP A 98 0.69 -14.67 12.41
N TYR A 99 1.23 -13.71 13.15
CA TYR A 99 1.40 -13.79 14.61
C TYR A 99 0.28 -13.10 15.42
N VAL A 100 -0.62 -12.33 14.81
CA VAL A 100 -1.70 -11.63 15.52
C VAL A 100 -2.60 -12.63 16.26
N GLN A 101 -3.01 -13.71 15.62
CA GLN A 101 -3.85 -14.74 16.24
C GLN A 101 -3.19 -15.33 17.50
N GLN A 102 -1.88 -15.56 17.48
CA GLN A 102 -1.16 -16.09 18.64
C GLN A 102 -1.10 -15.08 19.78
N LEU A 103 -0.84 -13.79 19.49
CA LEU A 103 -0.82 -12.74 20.52
C LEU A 103 -2.18 -12.58 21.20
N ARG A 104 -3.27 -12.90 20.51
CA ARG A 104 -4.65 -12.83 21.03
C ARG A 104 -5.04 -13.97 21.96
N LYS A 105 -4.26 -15.04 22.06
CA LYS A 105 -4.59 -16.20 22.93
C LYS A 105 -4.61 -15.86 24.43
N SER A 106 -3.85 -14.86 24.87
CA SER A 106 -3.83 -14.38 26.26
C SER A 106 -3.75 -12.85 26.31
N PRO A 107 -4.75 -12.14 25.78
CA PRO A 107 -4.65 -10.71 25.57
C PRO A 107 -4.92 -9.96 26.87
N ARG A 108 -3.94 -9.20 27.33
CA ARG A 108 -4.10 -8.18 28.39
C ARG A 108 -4.42 -6.81 27.80
N VAL A 109 -4.21 -6.63 26.49
CA VAL A 109 -4.34 -5.39 25.76
C VAL A 109 -4.97 -5.65 24.37
N PRO A 110 -5.55 -4.66 23.71
CA PRO A 110 -6.06 -4.81 22.34
C PRO A 110 -4.97 -5.27 21.36
N VAL A 111 -5.27 -6.31 20.57
CA VAL A 111 -4.41 -6.81 19.49
C VAL A 111 -5.29 -7.10 18.28
N PHE A 112 -5.04 -6.43 17.14
CA PHE A 112 -5.84 -6.60 15.94
C PHE A 112 -5.14 -6.05 14.69
N THR A 113 -5.74 -6.33 13.53
CA THR A 113 -5.26 -5.87 12.22
C THR A 113 -6.34 -5.04 11.51
N VAL A 114 -5.95 -3.94 10.89
CA VAL A 114 -6.76 -3.19 9.91
C VAL A 114 -5.98 -3.15 8.60
N THR A 115 -6.50 -3.79 7.57
CA THR A 115 -5.81 -3.96 6.28
C THR A 115 -6.72 -3.63 5.11
N GLN A 116 -6.12 -3.39 3.94
CA GLN A 116 -6.86 -3.11 2.70
C GLN A 116 -7.11 -4.37 1.85
N GLY A 117 -6.70 -5.55 2.27
CA GLY A 117 -6.83 -6.75 1.43
C GLY A 117 -6.04 -6.64 0.13
N GLN A 118 -4.72 -6.61 0.22
CA GLN A 118 -3.81 -6.35 -0.92
C GLN A 118 -4.03 -7.30 -2.10
N HIS A 119 -4.39 -8.55 -1.83
CA HIS A 119 -4.73 -9.52 -2.87
C HIS A 119 -5.99 -9.10 -3.67
N GLU A 120 -7.04 -8.59 -3.00
CA GLU A 120 -8.24 -8.11 -3.69
C GLU A 120 -7.98 -6.83 -4.48
N ILE A 121 -7.10 -5.95 -3.99
CA ILE A 121 -6.62 -4.78 -4.75
C ILE A 121 -5.97 -5.23 -6.06
N GLY A 122 -5.10 -6.25 -6.01
CA GLY A 122 -4.53 -6.85 -7.21
C GLY A 122 -5.60 -7.43 -8.13
N ARG A 123 -6.58 -8.17 -7.59
CA ARG A 123 -7.70 -8.72 -8.38
C ARG A 123 -8.49 -7.63 -9.10
N LEU A 124 -8.76 -6.51 -8.45
CA LEU A 124 -9.42 -5.37 -9.09
C LEU A 124 -8.59 -4.81 -10.25
N GLN A 125 -7.27 -4.69 -10.09
CA GLN A 125 -6.38 -4.29 -11.19
C GLN A 125 -6.39 -5.30 -12.33
N GLY A 126 -6.39 -6.61 -12.04
CA GLY A 126 -6.54 -7.68 -13.03
C GLY A 126 -7.87 -7.60 -13.80
N LYS A 127 -8.98 -7.27 -13.11
CA LYS A 127 -10.29 -7.02 -13.74
C LYS A 127 -10.28 -5.77 -14.63
N GLN A 128 -9.56 -4.70 -14.24
CA GLN A 128 -9.37 -3.53 -15.10
C GLN A 128 -8.59 -3.90 -16.38
N ILE A 129 -7.54 -4.72 -16.25
CA ILE A 129 -6.80 -5.25 -17.41
C ILE A 129 -7.74 -6.06 -18.32
N ALA A 130 -8.58 -6.93 -17.76
CA ALA A 130 -9.55 -7.72 -18.52
C ALA A 130 -10.54 -6.83 -19.30
N ALA A 131 -11.04 -5.76 -18.68
CA ALA A 131 -11.96 -4.81 -19.32
C ALA A 131 -11.30 -4.04 -20.48
N LEU A 132 -10.01 -3.70 -20.33
CA LEU A 132 -9.28 -2.90 -21.34
C LEU A 132 -8.64 -3.77 -22.43
N LEU A 133 -8.32 -5.03 -22.14
CA LEU A 133 -7.68 -5.97 -23.08
C LEU A 133 -8.49 -7.28 -23.24
N PRO A 134 -9.77 -7.24 -23.64
CA PRO A 134 -10.60 -8.45 -23.74
C PRO A 134 -10.13 -9.43 -24.83
N GLN A 135 -9.36 -8.95 -25.80
CA GLN A 135 -8.75 -9.81 -26.84
C GLN A 135 -7.35 -10.29 -26.45
N GLY A 136 -6.90 -9.98 -25.22
CA GLY A 136 -5.52 -10.26 -24.79
C GLY A 136 -4.56 -9.15 -25.17
N GLY A 137 -3.28 -9.40 -24.96
CA GLY A 137 -2.20 -8.45 -25.25
C GLY A 137 -1.05 -8.54 -24.26
N ALA A 138 -0.12 -7.58 -24.34
CA ALA A 138 1.02 -7.52 -23.44
C ALA A 138 0.90 -6.33 -22.48
N VAL A 139 1.14 -6.57 -21.20
CA VAL A 139 1.10 -5.58 -20.12
C VAL A 139 2.48 -5.41 -19.50
N LEU A 140 2.95 -4.18 -19.41
CA LEU A 140 4.11 -3.82 -18.64
C LEU A 140 3.66 -3.53 -17.19
N CYS A 141 4.05 -4.40 -16.25
CA CYS A 141 3.76 -4.23 -14.84
C CYS A 141 4.94 -3.56 -14.14
N VAL A 142 4.72 -2.40 -13.54
CA VAL A 142 5.72 -1.70 -12.71
C VAL A 142 5.35 -1.92 -11.26
N GLU A 143 6.17 -2.71 -10.57
CA GLU A 143 5.87 -3.25 -9.27
C GLU A 143 6.86 -2.77 -8.20
N GLY A 144 6.43 -2.82 -6.95
CA GLY A 144 7.26 -2.53 -5.79
C GLY A 144 8.39 -3.54 -5.57
N PRO A 145 9.18 -3.36 -4.49
CA PRO A 145 10.30 -4.24 -4.18
C PRO A 145 9.88 -5.71 -4.01
N THR A 146 10.73 -6.62 -4.46
CA THR A 146 10.46 -8.08 -4.44
C THR A 146 10.12 -8.63 -3.05
N MET A 147 10.74 -8.08 -1.99
CA MET A 147 10.52 -8.50 -0.61
C MET A 147 9.30 -7.84 0.05
N SER A 148 8.62 -6.95 -0.66
CA SER A 148 7.42 -6.30 -0.14
C SER A 148 6.23 -7.24 -0.20
N PHE A 149 5.64 -7.51 0.96
CA PHE A 149 4.40 -8.27 1.10
C PHE A 149 3.26 -7.67 0.24
N VAL A 150 3.13 -6.35 0.24
CA VAL A 150 2.15 -5.62 -0.57
C VAL A 150 2.36 -5.90 -2.06
N ALA A 151 3.61 -5.83 -2.55
CA ALA A 151 3.92 -6.07 -3.95
C ALA A 151 3.60 -7.51 -4.37
N VAL A 152 3.94 -8.48 -3.53
CA VAL A 152 3.68 -9.91 -3.78
C VAL A 152 2.17 -10.18 -3.87
N GLN A 153 1.40 -9.75 -2.89
CA GLN A 153 -0.05 -10.01 -2.86
C GLN A 153 -0.81 -9.29 -3.98
N ARG A 154 -0.42 -8.04 -4.33
CA ARG A 154 -1.01 -7.35 -5.48
C ARG A 154 -0.70 -8.06 -6.79
N HIS A 155 0.53 -8.56 -6.96
CA HIS A 155 0.91 -9.35 -8.13
C HIS A 155 0.06 -10.63 -8.25
N GLU A 156 0.00 -11.43 -7.19
CA GLU A 156 -0.78 -12.67 -7.17
C GLU A 156 -2.26 -12.43 -7.49
N GLY A 157 -2.87 -11.41 -6.86
CA GLY A 157 -4.25 -11.05 -7.12
C GLY A 157 -4.50 -10.62 -8.56
N MET A 158 -3.62 -9.81 -9.13
CA MET A 158 -3.68 -9.38 -10.53
C MET A 158 -3.54 -10.57 -11.48
N ASP A 159 -2.57 -11.45 -11.23
CA ASP A 159 -2.30 -12.60 -12.09
C ASP A 159 -3.48 -13.59 -12.15
N ILE A 160 -4.15 -13.80 -11.01
CA ILE A 160 -5.35 -14.65 -10.94
C ILE A 160 -6.53 -14.03 -11.71
N ALA A 161 -6.68 -12.72 -11.73
CA ALA A 161 -7.85 -12.04 -12.28
C ALA A 161 -7.67 -11.55 -13.71
N LYS A 162 -6.44 -11.42 -14.23
CA LYS A 162 -6.21 -11.07 -15.63
C LYS A 162 -6.60 -12.21 -16.57
N PRO A 163 -6.95 -11.94 -17.83
CA PRO A 163 -7.20 -12.99 -18.82
C PRO A 163 -5.95 -13.84 -19.09
N ARG A 164 -6.14 -15.11 -19.36
CA ARG A 164 -5.04 -16.07 -19.65
C ARG A 164 -4.22 -15.71 -20.89
N ASN A 165 -4.84 -15.05 -21.87
CA ASN A 165 -4.21 -14.56 -23.10
C ASN A 165 -3.51 -13.20 -22.93
N VAL A 166 -3.43 -12.65 -21.71
CA VAL A 166 -2.65 -11.46 -21.38
C VAL A 166 -1.28 -11.89 -20.84
N GLN A 167 -0.23 -11.47 -21.53
CA GLN A 167 1.16 -11.66 -21.10
C GLN A 167 1.63 -10.47 -20.28
N THR A 168 2.37 -10.73 -19.21
CA THR A 168 2.93 -9.69 -18.34
C THR A 168 4.46 -9.68 -18.39
N THR A 169 5.03 -8.50 -18.37
CA THR A 169 6.47 -8.28 -18.12
C THR A 169 6.58 -7.38 -16.91
N THR A 170 7.35 -7.81 -15.90
CA THR A 170 7.47 -7.09 -14.63
C THR A 170 8.78 -6.31 -14.57
N LEU A 171 8.69 -5.02 -14.24
CA LEU A 171 9.80 -4.18 -13.83
C LEU A 171 9.68 -3.92 -12.32
N ARG A 172 10.79 -4.10 -11.60
CA ARG A 172 10.86 -3.82 -10.16
C ARG A 172 11.37 -2.41 -9.89
N SER A 173 10.79 -1.76 -8.89
CA SER A 173 11.11 -0.39 -8.51
C SER A 173 10.95 -0.22 -7.00
N LYS A 174 11.52 0.83 -6.40
CA LYS A 174 11.10 1.29 -5.07
C LYS A 174 9.73 1.95 -5.18
N TRP A 175 9.07 2.18 -4.05
CA TRP A 175 7.74 2.81 -3.98
C TRP A 175 7.80 4.34 -4.22
N SER A 176 8.38 4.77 -5.34
CA SER A 176 8.46 6.18 -5.71
C SER A 176 8.39 6.39 -7.22
N GLU A 177 7.86 7.53 -7.62
CA GLU A 177 7.77 7.97 -9.01
C GLU A 177 9.17 8.04 -9.66
N GLU A 178 10.13 8.62 -8.96
CA GLU A 178 11.52 8.77 -9.43
C GLU A 178 12.16 7.40 -9.72
N SER A 179 12.02 6.45 -8.79
CA SER A 179 12.57 5.11 -8.99
C SER A 179 11.91 4.37 -10.16
N ALA A 180 10.60 4.55 -10.35
CA ALA A 180 9.89 3.98 -11.50
C ALA A 180 10.33 4.63 -12.81
N PHE A 181 10.56 5.94 -12.83
CA PHE A 181 11.12 6.65 -13.97
C PHE A 181 12.48 6.10 -14.35
N GLN A 182 13.37 5.97 -13.37
CA GLN A 182 14.74 5.48 -13.58
C GLN A 182 14.77 4.01 -14.04
N SER A 183 14.02 3.13 -13.39
CA SER A 183 13.98 1.69 -13.75
C SER A 183 13.37 1.47 -15.13
N THR A 184 12.32 2.20 -15.48
CA THR A 184 11.71 2.13 -16.82
C THR A 184 12.63 2.69 -17.88
N GLY A 185 13.29 3.83 -17.62
CA GLY A 185 14.28 4.43 -18.53
C GLY A 185 15.49 3.54 -18.75
N ALA A 186 16.00 2.87 -17.72
CA ALA A 186 17.07 1.90 -17.84
C ALA A 186 16.65 0.68 -18.67
N TRP A 187 15.43 0.16 -18.42
CA TRP A 187 14.88 -0.95 -19.19
C TRP A 187 14.69 -0.62 -20.67
N LEU A 188 14.24 0.58 -21.02
CA LEU A 188 14.07 1.02 -22.41
C LEU A 188 15.37 0.99 -23.23
N LYS A 189 16.52 1.15 -22.58
CA LYS A 189 17.85 1.09 -23.21
C LYS A 189 18.31 -0.33 -23.55
N LEU A 190 17.62 -1.35 -23.04
CA LEU A 190 17.96 -2.73 -23.33
C LEU A 190 17.44 -3.14 -24.72
N ALA A 191 18.30 -3.78 -25.53
CA ALA A 191 17.92 -4.30 -26.85
C ALA A 191 16.75 -5.32 -26.78
N THR A 192 16.53 -5.91 -25.61
CA THR A 192 15.45 -6.91 -25.36
C THR A 192 14.16 -6.29 -24.85
N SER A 193 14.09 -4.97 -24.64
CA SER A 193 12.91 -4.32 -24.03
C SER A 193 11.64 -4.53 -24.84
N ARG A 194 11.75 -4.50 -26.19
CA ARG A 194 10.60 -4.64 -27.11
C ARG A 194 9.38 -3.86 -26.62
N ALA A 195 9.61 -2.60 -26.23
CA ALA A 195 8.58 -1.74 -25.64
C ALA A 195 7.36 -1.57 -26.55
N GLU A 196 7.54 -1.69 -27.85
CA GLU A 196 6.49 -1.58 -28.88
C GLU A 196 5.36 -2.62 -28.76
N LYS A 197 5.62 -3.76 -28.16
CA LYS A 197 4.60 -4.82 -28.01
C LYS A 197 3.55 -4.56 -26.93
N PHE A 198 3.82 -3.66 -25.96
CA PHE A 198 2.94 -3.45 -24.84
C PHE A 198 1.72 -2.61 -25.23
N SER A 199 0.56 -3.11 -24.82
CA SER A 199 -0.76 -2.51 -25.06
C SER A 199 -1.32 -1.80 -23.84
N LEU A 200 -0.69 -1.98 -22.65
CA LEU A 200 -1.10 -1.41 -21.39
C LEU A 200 0.08 -1.37 -20.41
N VAL A 201 0.11 -0.36 -19.53
CA VAL A 201 1.05 -0.25 -18.43
C VAL A 201 0.28 -0.25 -17.11
N ALA A 202 0.64 -1.12 -16.18
CA ALA A 202 0.02 -1.23 -14.87
C ALA A 202 1.06 -0.98 -13.76
N GLY A 203 0.89 0.10 -12.99
CA GLY A 203 1.67 0.37 -11.79
C GLY A 203 0.96 -0.14 -10.55
N GLN A 204 1.70 -0.77 -9.65
CA GLN A 204 1.17 -1.19 -8.35
C GLN A 204 0.86 -0.03 -7.39
N THR A 205 1.32 1.19 -7.73
CA THR A 205 0.82 2.47 -7.20
C THR A 205 0.65 3.46 -8.34
N HIS A 206 -0.04 4.57 -8.08
CA HIS A 206 -0.13 5.66 -9.06
C HIS A 206 1.22 6.31 -9.35
N GLU A 207 2.10 6.41 -8.34
CA GLU A 207 3.46 6.92 -8.48
C GLU A 207 4.27 6.06 -9.46
N LEU A 208 4.19 4.73 -9.33
CA LEU A 208 4.87 3.82 -10.25
C LEU A 208 4.35 3.95 -11.69
N ALA A 209 3.03 4.08 -11.86
CA ALA A 209 2.43 4.28 -13.17
C ALA A 209 2.84 5.62 -13.81
N VAL A 210 2.85 6.71 -13.02
CA VAL A 210 3.22 8.05 -13.48
C VAL A 210 4.71 8.11 -13.83
N GLY A 211 5.58 7.55 -12.99
CA GLY A 211 7.02 7.49 -13.26
C GLY A 211 7.34 6.71 -14.53
N ALA A 212 6.71 5.54 -14.72
CA ALA A 212 6.85 4.77 -15.95
C ALA A 212 6.34 5.55 -17.16
N ARG A 213 5.17 6.22 -17.06
CA ARG A 213 4.63 7.05 -18.13
C ARG A 213 5.58 8.16 -18.54
N LYS A 214 6.17 8.86 -17.58
CA LYS A 214 7.16 9.93 -17.85
C LYS A 214 8.38 9.37 -18.59
N ALA A 215 8.92 8.23 -18.18
CA ALA A 215 10.05 7.60 -18.85
C ALA A 215 9.72 7.17 -20.28
N LEU A 216 8.55 6.57 -20.51
CA LEU A 216 8.10 6.14 -21.83
C LEU A 216 7.86 7.33 -22.78
N LEU A 217 7.37 8.46 -22.26
CA LEU A 217 7.16 9.70 -23.02
C LEU A 217 8.46 10.49 -23.26
N SER A 218 9.54 10.21 -22.56
CA SER A 218 10.86 10.83 -22.75
C SER A 218 11.64 10.25 -23.95
N THR A 219 11.01 9.37 -24.75
CA THR A 219 11.62 8.86 -25.99
C THR A 219 11.77 9.98 -27.03
N GLU A 220 12.82 9.92 -27.86
CA GLU A 220 13.08 10.89 -28.94
C GLU A 220 12.18 10.65 -30.17
N SER A 221 11.59 9.46 -30.31
CA SER A 221 10.72 9.11 -31.44
C SER A 221 9.31 9.68 -31.30
N PRO A 222 8.86 10.60 -32.18
CA PRO A 222 7.51 11.13 -32.14
C PRO A 222 6.43 10.04 -32.28
N GLU A 223 6.70 8.99 -33.04
CA GLU A 223 5.80 7.85 -33.23
C GLU A 223 5.61 7.07 -31.93
N GLN A 224 6.70 6.81 -31.23
CA GLN A 224 6.64 6.15 -29.91
C GLN A 224 5.98 7.04 -28.87
N GLN A 225 6.23 8.35 -28.86
CA GLN A 225 5.53 9.28 -27.97
C GLN A 225 4.01 9.25 -28.20
N LYS A 226 3.57 9.29 -29.47
CA LYS A 226 2.14 9.19 -29.81
C LYS A 226 1.55 7.88 -29.28
N LYS A 227 2.21 6.76 -29.52
CA LYS A 227 1.79 5.45 -28.99
C LYS A 227 1.60 5.49 -27.48
N TRP A 228 2.58 6.03 -26.72
CA TRP A 228 2.50 6.05 -25.28
C TRP A 228 1.45 7.03 -24.73
N LEU A 229 1.10 8.09 -25.49
CA LEU A 229 -0.02 8.96 -25.16
C LEU A 229 -1.37 8.24 -25.27
N GLU A 230 -1.50 7.32 -26.21
CA GLU A 230 -2.71 6.52 -26.47
C GLU A 230 -2.77 5.23 -25.61
N THR A 231 -1.62 4.76 -25.10
CA THR A 231 -1.55 3.55 -24.29
C THR A 231 -2.25 3.74 -22.92
N PRO A 232 -3.12 2.82 -22.50
CA PRO A 232 -3.74 2.86 -21.18
C PRO A 232 -2.73 2.69 -20.06
N PHE A 233 -2.84 3.54 -19.03
CA PHE A 233 -2.08 3.44 -17.79
C PHE A 233 -3.02 3.18 -16.60
N LEU A 234 -2.69 2.19 -15.78
CA LEU A 234 -3.41 1.84 -14.56
C LEU A 234 -2.55 2.15 -13.33
N GLY A 235 -3.19 2.63 -12.27
CA GLY A 235 -2.54 2.87 -10.99
C GLY A 235 -3.38 2.40 -9.81
N ILE A 236 -2.80 2.47 -8.61
CA ILE A 236 -3.47 2.17 -7.34
C ILE A 236 -3.16 3.31 -6.39
N GLY A 237 -4.15 3.76 -5.61
CA GLY A 237 -3.93 4.80 -4.59
C GLY A 237 -5.22 5.29 -3.95
N ILE A 238 -5.11 6.22 -3.03
CA ILE A 238 -6.29 6.82 -2.39
C ILE A 238 -7.02 7.78 -3.34
N ALA A 239 -8.29 8.00 -3.07
CA ALA A 239 -9.18 8.77 -3.97
C ALA A 239 -8.65 10.17 -4.31
N SER A 240 -8.09 10.89 -3.33
CA SER A 240 -7.52 12.24 -3.52
C SER A 240 -6.33 12.27 -4.47
N GLN A 241 -5.56 11.19 -4.56
CA GLN A 241 -4.39 11.08 -5.42
C GLN A 241 -4.74 10.58 -6.83
N VAL A 242 -5.59 9.56 -6.95
CA VAL A 242 -5.81 8.89 -8.24
C VAL A 242 -6.95 9.47 -9.07
N LYS A 243 -8.02 10.00 -8.46
CA LYS A 243 -9.13 10.58 -9.23
C LYS A 243 -8.72 11.77 -10.10
N PRO A 244 -7.91 12.73 -9.63
CA PRO A 244 -7.39 13.80 -10.47
C PRO A 244 -6.56 13.28 -11.66
N LEU A 245 -5.75 12.23 -11.46
CA LEU A 245 -4.95 11.64 -12.54
C LEU A 245 -5.81 10.96 -13.61
N VAL A 246 -6.89 10.29 -13.20
CA VAL A 246 -7.85 9.68 -14.16
C VAL A 246 -8.65 10.75 -14.88
N ASN A 247 -9.17 11.75 -14.18
CA ASN A 247 -9.91 12.86 -14.79
C ASN A 247 -9.04 13.68 -15.75
N GLY A 248 -7.75 13.86 -15.42
CA GLY A 248 -6.75 14.51 -16.28
C GLY A 248 -6.18 13.61 -17.39
N ARG A 249 -6.67 12.38 -17.57
CA ARG A 249 -6.23 11.40 -18.58
C ARG A 249 -4.74 11.03 -18.50
N ILE A 250 -4.13 11.18 -17.32
CA ILE A 250 -2.79 10.68 -17.04
C ILE A 250 -2.85 9.17 -16.78
N LEU A 251 -3.88 8.74 -16.06
CA LEU A 251 -4.26 7.33 -15.91
C LEU A 251 -5.59 7.08 -16.64
N THR A 252 -5.76 5.89 -17.18
CA THR A 252 -7.02 5.44 -17.78
C THR A 252 -7.99 4.97 -16.71
N ALA A 253 -7.47 4.27 -15.70
CA ALA A 253 -8.22 3.84 -14.52
C ALA A 253 -7.29 3.66 -13.32
N ALA A 254 -7.89 3.58 -12.14
CA ALA A 254 -7.17 3.29 -10.92
C ALA A 254 -8.00 2.39 -9.98
N VAL A 255 -7.32 1.58 -9.19
CA VAL A 255 -7.93 0.99 -8.00
C VAL A 255 -7.84 2.01 -6.88
N VAL A 256 -9.01 2.42 -6.39
CA VAL A 256 -9.14 3.36 -5.27
C VAL A 256 -9.09 2.59 -3.98
N THR A 257 -8.13 2.93 -3.14
CA THR A 257 -7.95 2.38 -1.80
C THR A 257 -8.35 3.40 -0.74
N SER A 258 -8.56 2.93 0.48
CA SER A 258 -8.85 3.79 1.63
C SER A 258 -7.67 3.82 2.59
N VAL A 259 -7.58 4.86 3.41
CA VAL A 259 -6.58 4.96 4.46
C VAL A 259 -7.02 4.14 5.67
N THR A 260 -6.16 3.26 6.16
CA THR A 260 -6.49 2.36 7.28
C THR A 260 -6.37 3.02 8.65
N MET A 261 -5.62 4.12 8.75
CA MET A 261 -5.19 4.71 10.01
C MET A 261 -6.35 5.25 10.86
N ASP A 262 -7.32 5.97 10.28
CA ASP A 262 -8.48 6.49 11.04
C ASP A 262 -9.29 5.34 11.66
N ILE A 263 -9.49 4.25 10.89
CA ILE A 263 -10.21 3.06 11.36
C ILE A 263 -9.43 2.37 12.49
N ALA A 264 -8.11 2.21 12.35
CA ALA A 264 -7.26 1.61 13.36
C ALA A 264 -7.30 2.40 14.69
N ILE A 265 -7.18 3.73 14.62
CA ILE A 265 -7.23 4.60 15.81
C ILE A 265 -8.61 4.52 16.48
N ARG A 266 -9.71 4.67 15.75
CA ARG A 266 -11.07 4.61 16.32
C ARG A 266 -11.38 3.26 16.93
N THR A 267 -10.98 2.17 16.25
CA THR A 267 -11.15 0.80 16.77
C THR A 267 -10.37 0.61 18.06
N LEU A 268 -9.14 1.12 18.11
CA LEU A 268 -8.29 1.06 19.30
C LEU A 268 -8.88 1.85 20.46
N VAL A 269 -9.34 3.09 20.24
CA VAL A 269 -9.98 3.92 21.28
C VAL A 269 -11.22 3.21 21.83
N LYS A 270 -12.10 2.71 20.94
CA LYS A 270 -13.27 1.94 21.36
C LYS A 270 -12.89 0.70 22.18
N ALA A 271 -11.85 -0.01 21.82
CA ALA A 271 -11.38 -1.17 22.56
C ALA A 271 -10.90 -0.81 23.98
N PHE A 272 -10.22 0.31 24.16
CA PHE A 272 -9.84 0.81 25.49
C PHE A 272 -11.06 1.27 26.32
N GLU A 273 -12.03 1.91 25.70
CA GLU A 273 -13.28 2.36 26.37
C GLU A 273 -14.14 1.19 26.82
N THR A 274 -14.30 0.18 25.96
CA THR A 274 -15.16 -0.97 26.23
C THR A 274 -14.46 -2.11 26.95
N GLN A 275 -13.12 -2.07 27.08
CA GLN A 275 -12.28 -3.15 27.59
C GLN A 275 -12.49 -4.48 26.85
N ALA A 276 -12.89 -4.40 25.60
CA ALA A 276 -13.18 -5.56 24.75
C ALA A 276 -12.17 -5.69 23.61
N GLN A 277 -11.87 -6.92 23.23
CA GLN A 277 -11.05 -7.17 22.03
C GLN A 277 -11.85 -6.83 20.78
N PRO A 278 -11.27 -6.03 19.86
CA PRO A 278 -11.89 -5.79 18.56
C PRO A 278 -11.88 -7.07 17.69
N PRO A 279 -12.57 -7.07 16.53
CA PRO A 279 -12.35 -8.12 15.53
C PRO A 279 -10.86 -8.32 15.27
N GLU A 280 -10.45 -9.56 15.08
CA GLU A 280 -9.02 -9.87 14.83
C GLU A 280 -8.51 -9.15 13.59
N ARG A 281 -9.34 -9.10 12.56
CA ARG A 281 -9.00 -8.51 11.26
C ARG A 281 -10.19 -7.71 10.71
N THR A 282 -9.93 -6.46 10.37
CA THR A 282 -10.86 -5.60 9.64
C THR A 282 -10.27 -5.30 8.27
N VAL A 283 -11.01 -5.64 7.21
CA VAL A 283 -10.62 -5.35 5.83
C VAL A 283 -11.36 -4.11 5.35
N VAL A 284 -10.61 -3.16 4.83
CA VAL A 284 -11.17 -1.97 4.18
C VAL A 284 -11.26 -2.25 2.69
N GLU A 285 -12.45 -2.06 2.13
CA GLU A 285 -12.72 -2.36 0.73
C GLU A 285 -12.04 -1.36 -0.21
N ALA A 286 -11.63 -1.87 -1.37
CA ALA A 286 -11.16 -1.08 -2.51
C ALA A 286 -12.20 -1.12 -3.63
N SER A 287 -12.12 -0.16 -4.56
CA SER A 287 -13.02 -0.07 -5.70
C SER A 287 -12.29 0.33 -6.98
N SER A 288 -12.89 0.04 -8.15
CA SER A 288 -12.38 0.55 -9.43
C SER A 288 -12.88 1.96 -9.70
N PHE A 289 -12.03 2.82 -10.23
CA PHE A 289 -12.41 4.12 -10.77
C PHE A 289 -11.78 4.34 -12.17
N PRO A 290 -12.58 4.54 -13.23
CA PRO A 290 -14.03 4.38 -13.27
C PRO A 290 -14.49 2.97 -12.91
N ASP A 291 -15.80 2.78 -12.68
CA ASP A 291 -16.38 1.46 -12.46
C ASP A 291 -16.03 0.53 -13.64
N LEU A 292 -15.87 -0.76 -13.38
CA LEU A 292 -15.43 -1.75 -14.37
C LEU A 292 -16.31 -1.76 -15.64
N ASP A 293 -17.63 -1.64 -15.47
CA ASP A 293 -18.59 -1.62 -16.61
C ASP A 293 -18.35 -0.43 -17.54
N LYS A 294 -17.97 0.73 -16.97
CA LYS A 294 -17.64 1.93 -17.74
C LYS A 294 -16.30 1.83 -18.48
N LEU A 295 -15.40 0.96 -18.05
CA LEU A 295 -14.14 0.69 -18.74
C LEU A 295 -14.36 -0.15 -20.01
N ALA A 296 -15.26 -1.13 -19.95
CA ALA A 296 -15.57 -2.01 -21.06
C ALA A 296 -16.30 -1.28 -22.23
N THR A 297 -17.01 -0.18 -21.92
CA THR A 297 -17.82 0.57 -22.91
C THR A 297 -17.11 1.74 -23.61
N LYS A 298 -15.88 2.10 -23.21
CA LYS A 298 -15.09 3.21 -23.78
C LYS A 298 -14.34 2.85 -25.08
N ARG A 299 -14.97 2.10 -25.97
CA ARG A 299 -14.42 1.78 -27.31
C ARG A 299 -15.14 2.52 -28.41
#